data_188d703552a44864fa2d016c0b2573eb
#
_entry.id   188d703552a44864fa2d016c0b2573eb
#
_cell.length_a   1.000
_cell.length_b   1.000
_cell.length_c   1.000
_cell.angle_alpha   90.00
_cell.angle_beta   90.00
_cell.angle_gamma   90.00
#
_symmetry.space_group_name_H-M   'P 1'
#
loop_
_entity.id
_entity.type
_entity.pdbx_description
1 polymer ?
#
loop_
_entity_poly.entity_id
_entity_poly.type
_entity_poly.pdbx_seq_one_letter_code
_entity_poly.pdbx_strand_id
1 'polypeptide(L)'
;MLIKNKNSFIVFVGGLLVGLILLNLISRDNFHRFDLTDNKKFSLSPSSKTIVSKLDDRLTIKVYFSDDLPSELGNTRRFLQDILEEYQALSDDVSFFFHAPESDSELEEQARKDGIQPVQMQALENDQMVVKKVYLGMVLLFENKKEIIPLIQTTAGLEYMISTKIKSLINIDKKTIGLMALNDDEQPKTDNLTSQLNQHYNFRSVDPKTDIPENIDVLLVSGGIDTVEENTISNLTSFLGAGKKILMTQSGVNTDIQSQQAFPIESNIFEFLNKYDLNLQKNLVLDSKCGNVQVQQSVGLFRMNRAVQYPFFPVVDTFNSKDSVAGIIVNKLEQILPLFPSEIKIDTVRSENVLNVSTLFTSSNNSGLMSSNFMLSPDPQQNPFLQLLGQSGKVLSALSLLKSGGELMLISDSKFLSDEGGMSIPDNMVFLMNAVDYLADDEDLISLRSREVTSRPLDILQLSDEEELAISQDDKDKKADRIKKRWKLANLVLPSLLIIGFGFLRIRKEKNQAEVLKQIYD
;
A
#
# COMPACT_ATOMS: atom_id res chain seq x y z
N MET A 1 -0.29 7.71 -60.09
CA MET A 1 -1.24 8.82 -60.02
C MET A 1 -2.62 8.32 -60.37
N LEU A 2 -3.44 7.99 -59.41
CA LEU A 2 -4.73 7.27 -59.56
C LEU A 2 -5.94 8.19 -59.90
N ILE A 3 -5.72 9.51 -59.89
CA ILE A 3 -6.77 10.50 -60.11
C ILE A 3 -6.47 11.25 -61.39
N LYS A 4 -7.17 10.89 -62.50
CA LYS A 4 -6.97 11.57 -63.81
C LYS A 4 -8.16 12.47 -64.18
N ASN A 5 -9.36 12.26 -63.64
CA ASN A 5 -10.58 13.01 -63.95
C ASN A 5 -11.46 13.21 -62.70
N LYS A 6 -12.41 14.18 -62.77
CA LYS A 6 -13.37 14.46 -61.70
C LYS A 6 -14.14 13.25 -61.23
N ASN A 7 -14.48 12.35 -62.14
CA ASN A 7 -15.21 11.08 -61.81
C ASN A 7 -14.32 10.10 -61.04
N SER A 8 -13.03 9.96 -61.41
CA SER A 8 -12.12 9.09 -60.65
C SER A 8 -11.78 9.65 -59.26
N PHE A 9 -11.82 10.99 -59.07
CA PHE A 9 -11.73 11.61 -57.75
C PHE A 9 -12.94 11.26 -56.87
N ILE A 10 -14.18 11.36 -57.43
CA ILE A 10 -15.41 11.03 -56.68
C ILE A 10 -15.44 9.55 -56.27
N VAL A 11 -15.04 8.65 -57.16
CA VAL A 11 -14.96 7.21 -56.87
C VAL A 11 -13.90 6.93 -55.82
N PHE A 12 -12.74 7.61 -55.86
CA PHE A 12 -11.70 7.45 -54.86
C PHE A 12 -12.15 7.93 -53.48
N VAL A 13 -12.77 9.11 -53.40
CA VAL A 13 -13.30 9.66 -52.14
C VAL A 13 -14.43 8.80 -51.59
N GLY A 14 -15.32 8.34 -52.46
CA GLY A 14 -16.41 7.39 -52.08
C GLY A 14 -15.85 6.08 -51.53
N GLY A 15 -14.84 5.49 -52.19
CA GLY A 15 -14.16 4.28 -51.72
C GLY A 15 -13.46 4.49 -50.37
N LEU A 16 -12.83 5.65 -50.16
CA LEU A 16 -12.18 6.00 -48.89
C LEU A 16 -13.19 6.17 -47.76
N LEU A 17 -14.35 6.82 -48.03
CA LEU A 17 -15.43 6.93 -47.06
C LEU A 17 -16.05 5.55 -46.70
N VAL A 18 -16.29 4.71 -47.67
CA VAL A 18 -16.77 3.33 -47.42
C VAL A 18 -15.73 2.53 -46.64
N GLY A 19 -14.46 2.65 -46.99
CA GLY A 19 -13.37 2.02 -46.24
C GLY A 19 -13.29 2.49 -44.78
N LEU A 20 -13.45 3.78 -44.52
CA LEU A 20 -13.49 4.34 -43.17
C LEU A 20 -14.72 3.85 -42.35
N ILE A 21 -15.90 3.75 -43.02
CA ILE A 21 -17.11 3.21 -42.39
C ILE A 21 -16.93 1.74 -42.03
N LEU A 22 -16.38 0.92 -42.93
CA LEU A 22 -16.11 -0.50 -42.70
C LEU A 22 -15.06 -0.69 -41.59
N LEU A 23 -14.00 0.14 -41.58
CA LEU A 23 -12.97 0.11 -40.53
C LEU A 23 -13.55 0.49 -39.18
N ASN A 24 -14.46 1.45 -39.13
CA ASN A 24 -15.16 1.85 -37.90
C ASN A 24 -16.09 0.74 -37.39
N LEU A 25 -16.83 0.06 -38.28
CA LEU A 25 -17.71 -1.07 -37.94
C LEU A 25 -16.89 -2.26 -37.40
N ILE A 26 -15.78 -2.63 -38.05
CA ILE A 26 -14.90 -3.72 -37.61
C ILE A 26 -14.21 -3.36 -36.28
N SER A 27 -13.80 -2.08 -36.09
CA SER A 27 -13.19 -1.60 -34.87
C SER A 27 -14.14 -1.59 -33.67
N ARG A 28 -15.45 -1.52 -33.92
CA ARG A 28 -16.45 -1.54 -32.85
C ARG A 28 -16.58 -2.89 -32.18
N ASP A 29 -16.43 -4.00 -32.94
CA ASP A 29 -16.57 -5.36 -32.44
C ASP A 29 -15.21 -5.97 -32.00
N ASN A 30 -14.07 -5.40 -32.45
CA ASN A 30 -12.72 -5.81 -32.11
C ASN A 30 -11.99 -4.72 -31.30
N PHE A 31 -12.56 -4.34 -30.16
CA PHE A 31 -11.96 -3.33 -29.30
C PHE A 31 -10.88 -3.95 -28.39
N HIS A 32 -9.63 -3.60 -28.60
CA HIS A 32 -8.53 -3.95 -27.71
C HIS A 32 -8.12 -2.72 -26.90
N ARG A 33 -8.31 -2.76 -25.59
CA ARG A 33 -7.90 -1.70 -24.66
C ARG A 33 -6.43 -1.93 -24.26
N PHE A 34 -5.54 -1.02 -24.63
CA PHE A 34 -4.16 -1.02 -24.13
C PHE A 34 -4.07 -0.09 -22.93
N ASP A 35 -3.86 -0.66 -21.76
CA ASP A 35 -3.61 0.12 -20.55
C ASP A 35 -2.13 0.53 -20.50
N LEU A 36 -1.86 1.81 -20.72
CA LEU A 36 -0.53 2.43 -20.71
C LEU A 36 -0.17 3.05 -19.35
N THR A 37 -1.03 2.89 -18.34
CA THR A 37 -0.73 3.38 -16.99
C THR A 37 0.34 2.50 -16.33
N ASP A 38 1.19 3.10 -15.49
CA ASP A 38 2.29 2.40 -14.81
C ASP A 38 1.78 1.20 -14.00
N ASN A 39 0.66 1.36 -13.30
CA ASN A 39 0.04 0.31 -12.48
C ASN A 39 -1.09 -0.44 -13.18
N LYS A 40 -1.28 -0.26 -14.49
CA LYS A 40 -2.37 -0.88 -15.27
C LYS A 40 -3.74 -0.72 -14.59
N LYS A 41 -4.07 0.50 -14.19
CA LYS A 41 -5.28 0.84 -13.42
C LYS A 41 -6.61 0.46 -14.11
N PHE A 42 -6.62 0.41 -15.43
CA PHE A 42 -7.80 0.14 -16.25
C PHE A 42 -7.85 -1.30 -16.80
N SER A 43 -7.05 -2.20 -16.25
CA SER A 43 -7.08 -3.63 -16.56
C SER A 43 -6.98 -4.45 -15.29
N LEU A 44 -7.68 -5.58 -15.20
CA LEU A 44 -7.66 -6.44 -14.03
C LEU A 44 -6.32 -7.15 -13.87
N SER A 45 -5.89 -7.32 -12.61
CA SER A 45 -4.70 -8.07 -12.24
C SER A 45 -4.81 -9.55 -12.57
N PRO A 46 -3.69 -10.28 -12.69
CA PRO A 46 -3.72 -11.73 -12.78
C PRO A 46 -4.47 -12.39 -11.63
N SER A 47 -4.33 -11.85 -10.41
CA SER A 47 -5.01 -12.37 -9.21
C SER A 47 -6.52 -12.21 -9.29
N SER A 48 -7.04 -11.05 -9.73
CA SER A 48 -8.48 -10.87 -9.96
C SER A 48 -9.00 -11.86 -10.99
N LYS A 49 -8.24 -12.09 -12.07
CA LYS A 49 -8.58 -13.08 -13.09
C LYS A 49 -8.63 -14.50 -12.53
N THR A 50 -7.66 -14.86 -11.69
CA THR A 50 -7.62 -16.16 -11.01
C THR A 50 -8.80 -16.33 -10.06
N ILE A 51 -9.16 -15.28 -9.29
CA ILE A 51 -10.31 -15.34 -8.39
C ILE A 51 -11.61 -15.54 -9.17
N VAL A 52 -11.84 -14.76 -10.23
CA VAL A 52 -13.03 -14.87 -11.07
C VAL A 52 -13.12 -16.22 -11.77
N SER A 53 -12.01 -16.81 -12.21
CA SER A 53 -11.98 -18.13 -12.84
C SER A 53 -12.38 -19.28 -11.91
N LYS A 54 -12.43 -19.03 -10.59
CA LYS A 54 -12.89 -20.01 -9.57
C LYS A 54 -14.40 -19.93 -9.28
N LEU A 55 -15.13 -19.01 -9.94
CA LEU A 55 -16.58 -18.96 -9.84
C LEU A 55 -17.17 -20.21 -10.49
N ASP A 56 -18.06 -20.87 -9.76
CA ASP A 56 -18.78 -22.07 -10.20
C ASP A 56 -20.30 -21.83 -10.30
N ASP A 57 -20.77 -20.64 -9.94
CA ASP A 57 -22.15 -20.17 -10.11
C ASP A 57 -22.17 -18.66 -10.41
N ARG A 58 -23.35 -18.13 -10.67
CA ARG A 58 -23.55 -16.74 -11.07
C ARG A 58 -23.30 -15.75 -9.93
N LEU A 59 -22.39 -14.81 -10.17
CA LEU A 59 -22.15 -13.63 -9.34
C LEU A 59 -22.98 -12.45 -9.86
N THR A 60 -23.88 -11.92 -9.04
CA THR A 60 -24.67 -10.72 -9.37
C THR A 60 -24.21 -9.54 -8.52
N ILE A 61 -23.80 -8.45 -9.15
CA ILE A 61 -23.36 -7.22 -8.50
C ILE A 61 -24.44 -6.16 -8.71
N LYS A 62 -25.08 -5.72 -7.62
CA LYS A 62 -26.00 -4.58 -7.65
C LYS A 62 -25.27 -3.33 -7.15
N VAL A 63 -25.19 -2.34 -7.99
CA VAL A 63 -24.51 -1.07 -7.72
C VAL A 63 -25.56 -0.01 -7.44
N TYR A 64 -25.61 0.49 -6.22
CA TYR A 64 -26.48 1.57 -5.79
C TYR A 64 -25.69 2.89 -5.84
N PHE A 65 -25.85 3.60 -6.95
CA PHE A 65 -25.04 4.80 -7.23
C PHE A 65 -25.95 5.90 -7.81
N SER A 66 -25.98 7.04 -7.13
CA SER A 66 -26.79 8.18 -7.57
C SER A 66 -26.34 8.70 -8.93
N ASP A 67 -27.33 9.16 -9.73
CA ASP A 67 -27.04 9.75 -11.05
C ASP A 67 -26.53 11.18 -10.93
N ASP A 68 -27.08 11.96 -9.99
CA ASP A 68 -26.70 13.34 -9.75
C ASP A 68 -25.65 13.46 -8.62
N LEU A 69 -24.42 13.16 -8.97
CA LEU A 69 -23.28 13.21 -8.05
C LEU A 69 -22.54 14.54 -8.10
N PRO A 70 -21.97 14.99 -6.97
CA PRO A 70 -20.98 16.06 -6.98
C PRO A 70 -19.88 15.80 -8.01
N SER A 71 -19.36 16.84 -8.66
CA SER A 71 -18.36 16.73 -9.74
C SER A 71 -17.12 15.92 -9.38
N GLU A 72 -16.78 15.91 -8.10
CA GLU A 72 -15.64 15.15 -7.55
C GLU A 72 -15.85 13.62 -7.63
N LEU A 73 -17.10 13.15 -7.58
CA LEU A 73 -17.47 11.72 -7.61
C LEU A 73 -17.90 11.22 -8.99
N GLY A 74 -18.10 12.09 -9.96
CA GLY A 74 -18.49 11.69 -11.31
C GLY A 74 -17.50 10.75 -12.00
N ASN A 75 -16.22 10.95 -11.74
CA ASN A 75 -15.14 10.06 -12.20
C ASN A 75 -15.17 8.69 -11.51
N THR A 76 -15.58 8.63 -10.23
CA THR A 76 -15.64 7.38 -9.45
C THR A 76 -16.69 6.43 -10.04
N ARG A 77 -17.88 6.95 -10.39
CA ARG A 77 -18.94 6.15 -11.03
C ARG A 77 -18.49 5.55 -12.37
N ARG A 78 -17.86 6.39 -13.21
CA ARG A 78 -17.36 5.94 -14.52
C ARG A 78 -16.28 4.87 -14.37
N PHE A 79 -15.31 5.09 -13.48
CA PHE A 79 -14.25 4.13 -13.23
C PHE A 79 -14.79 2.80 -12.67
N LEU A 80 -15.79 2.88 -11.76
CA LEU A 80 -16.47 1.70 -11.24
C LEU A 80 -17.17 0.91 -12.35
N GLN A 81 -17.84 1.58 -13.28
CA GLN A 81 -18.45 0.94 -14.42
C GLN A 81 -17.39 0.26 -15.31
N ASP A 82 -16.32 0.99 -15.66
CA ASP A 82 -15.22 0.45 -16.48
C ASP A 82 -14.62 -0.83 -15.87
N ILE A 83 -14.39 -0.84 -14.55
CA ILE A 83 -13.81 -2.02 -13.88
C ILE A 83 -14.78 -3.20 -13.81
N LEU A 84 -16.08 -2.95 -13.60
CA LEU A 84 -17.10 -4.00 -13.60
C LEU A 84 -17.31 -4.60 -14.98
N GLU A 85 -17.18 -3.81 -16.04
CA GLU A 85 -17.17 -4.30 -17.43
C GLU A 85 -15.99 -5.25 -17.69
N GLU A 86 -14.81 -4.98 -17.11
CA GLU A 86 -13.65 -5.89 -17.18
C GLU A 86 -13.92 -7.22 -16.43
N TYR A 87 -14.58 -7.18 -15.26
CA TYR A 87 -14.99 -8.41 -14.56
C TYR A 87 -16.00 -9.23 -15.38
N GLN A 88 -17.00 -8.59 -15.97
CA GLN A 88 -17.99 -9.24 -16.81
C GLN A 88 -17.37 -9.82 -18.09
N ALA A 89 -16.37 -9.14 -18.66
CA ALA A 89 -15.66 -9.64 -19.86
C ALA A 89 -14.79 -10.89 -19.57
N LEU A 90 -14.46 -11.17 -18.29
CA LEU A 90 -13.69 -12.35 -17.91
C LEU A 90 -14.54 -13.62 -17.78
N SER A 91 -15.81 -13.50 -17.39
CA SER A 91 -16.69 -14.64 -17.16
C SER A 91 -18.14 -14.28 -17.44
N ASP A 92 -18.83 -15.15 -18.16
CA ASP A 92 -20.27 -15.06 -18.41
C ASP A 92 -21.09 -15.20 -17.10
N ASP A 93 -20.49 -15.70 -16.02
CA ASP A 93 -21.11 -15.86 -14.72
C ASP A 93 -21.15 -14.55 -13.93
N VAL A 94 -20.44 -13.50 -14.36
CA VAL A 94 -20.46 -12.19 -13.72
C VAL A 94 -21.46 -11.27 -14.41
N SER A 95 -22.41 -10.74 -13.65
CA SER A 95 -23.36 -9.75 -14.12
C SER A 95 -23.47 -8.58 -13.13
N PHE A 96 -23.62 -7.35 -13.64
CA PHE A 96 -23.79 -6.18 -12.79
C PHE A 96 -24.90 -5.27 -13.27
N PHE A 97 -25.53 -4.54 -12.34
CA PHE A 97 -26.65 -3.63 -12.60
C PHE A 97 -26.49 -2.37 -11.77
N PHE A 98 -26.58 -1.21 -12.41
CA PHE A 98 -26.63 0.09 -11.76
C PHE A 98 -28.07 0.47 -11.44
N HIS A 99 -28.29 0.93 -10.20
CA HIS A 99 -29.55 1.43 -9.69
C HIS A 99 -29.32 2.83 -9.10
N ALA A 100 -30.22 3.76 -9.41
CA ALA A 100 -30.26 5.10 -8.83
C ALA A 100 -31.42 5.17 -7.82
N PRO A 101 -31.19 4.91 -6.52
CA PRO A 101 -32.27 4.76 -5.53
C PRO A 101 -33.09 6.03 -5.33
N GLU A 102 -32.51 7.20 -5.54
CA GLU A 102 -33.21 8.49 -5.43
C GLU A 102 -34.36 8.67 -6.43
N SER A 103 -34.41 7.86 -7.47
CA SER A 103 -35.43 7.94 -8.52
C SER A 103 -36.74 7.23 -8.17
N ASP A 104 -36.69 6.27 -7.21
CA ASP A 104 -37.81 5.40 -6.85
C ASP A 104 -37.74 4.96 -5.39
N SER A 105 -38.84 5.12 -4.64
CA SER A 105 -38.95 4.73 -3.23
C SER A 105 -38.79 3.22 -3.02
N GLU A 106 -39.15 2.39 -3.98
CA GLU A 106 -39.00 0.94 -3.92
C GLU A 106 -37.50 0.58 -4.03
N LEU A 107 -36.75 1.24 -4.90
CA LEU A 107 -35.30 1.09 -5.00
C LEU A 107 -34.57 1.61 -3.74
N GLU A 108 -35.06 2.67 -3.10
CA GLU A 108 -34.53 3.14 -1.81
C GLU A 108 -34.70 2.07 -0.71
N GLU A 109 -35.87 1.45 -0.66
CA GLU A 109 -36.13 0.39 0.33
C GLU A 109 -35.27 -0.85 0.05
N GLN A 110 -35.10 -1.19 -1.24
CA GLN A 110 -34.25 -2.29 -1.64
C GLN A 110 -32.77 -2.03 -1.29
N ALA A 111 -32.24 -0.85 -1.55
CA ALA A 111 -30.88 -0.46 -1.19
C ALA A 111 -30.66 -0.61 0.33
N ARG A 112 -31.63 -0.19 1.14
CA ARG A 112 -31.59 -0.32 2.60
C ARG A 112 -31.61 -1.77 3.06
N LYS A 113 -32.45 -2.63 2.45
CA LYS A 113 -32.48 -4.07 2.72
C LYS A 113 -31.16 -4.76 2.33
N ASP A 114 -30.54 -4.27 1.25
CA ASP A 114 -29.24 -4.74 0.81
C ASP A 114 -28.08 -4.20 1.65
N GLY A 115 -28.34 -3.29 2.59
CA GLY A 115 -27.35 -2.76 3.54
C GLY A 115 -26.64 -1.48 3.07
N ILE A 116 -27.14 -0.85 1.99
CA ILE A 116 -26.60 0.41 1.48
C ILE A 116 -27.40 1.57 2.04
N GLN A 117 -26.72 2.46 2.78
CA GLN A 117 -27.30 3.66 3.36
C GLN A 117 -26.90 4.90 2.55
N PRO A 118 -27.80 5.89 2.43
CA PRO A 118 -27.44 7.14 1.80
C PRO A 118 -26.48 7.95 2.67
N VAL A 119 -25.60 8.69 2.02
CA VAL A 119 -24.66 9.61 2.65
C VAL A 119 -25.06 11.04 2.33
N GLN A 120 -24.98 11.93 3.31
CA GLN A 120 -25.15 13.37 3.08
C GLN A 120 -23.82 13.99 2.68
N MET A 121 -23.78 14.63 1.52
CA MET A 121 -22.59 15.31 1.01
C MET A 121 -22.88 16.78 0.73
N GLN A 122 -21.91 17.62 1.05
CA GLN A 122 -21.96 19.04 0.69
C GLN A 122 -21.39 19.19 -0.72
N ALA A 123 -22.16 19.83 -1.60
CA ALA A 123 -21.73 20.15 -2.96
C ALA A 123 -21.86 21.65 -3.19
N LEU A 124 -20.95 22.22 -3.96
CA LEU A 124 -21.04 23.60 -4.42
C LEU A 124 -21.77 23.61 -5.77
N GLU A 125 -23.01 24.13 -5.80
CA GLU A 125 -23.80 24.27 -7.00
C GLU A 125 -24.22 25.72 -7.17
N ASN A 126 -23.95 26.29 -8.34
CA ASN A 126 -24.27 27.68 -8.64
C ASN A 126 -23.85 28.68 -7.55
N ASP A 127 -22.60 28.50 -7.03
CA ASP A 127 -22.00 29.27 -5.93
C ASP A 127 -22.74 29.15 -4.58
N GLN A 128 -23.59 28.13 -4.42
CA GLN A 128 -24.26 27.83 -3.15
C GLN A 128 -23.87 26.45 -2.61
N MET A 129 -23.69 26.38 -1.30
CA MET A 129 -23.48 25.09 -0.62
C MET A 129 -24.83 24.37 -0.49
N VAL A 130 -24.95 23.22 -1.16
CA VAL A 130 -26.15 22.36 -1.12
C VAL A 130 -25.77 21.04 -0.46
N VAL A 131 -26.66 20.54 0.41
CA VAL A 131 -26.53 19.20 0.98
C VAL A 131 -27.32 18.22 0.13
N LYS A 132 -26.64 17.27 -0.50
CA LYS A 132 -27.25 16.19 -1.29
C LYS A 132 -27.22 14.87 -0.54
N LYS A 133 -28.30 14.11 -0.67
CA LYS A 133 -28.40 12.72 -0.25
C LYS A 133 -27.99 11.84 -1.43
N VAL A 134 -26.88 11.12 -1.32
CA VAL A 134 -26.32 10.30 -2.40
C VAL A 134 -26.11 8.86 -1.96
N TYR A 135 -26.26 7.93 -2.88
CA TYR A 135 -25.95 6.51 -2.70
C TYR A 135 -24.62 6.20 -3.42
N LEU A 136 -23.72 5.50 -2.76
CA LEU A 136 -22.35 5.24 -3.23
C LEU A 136 -21.88 3.85 -2.77
N GLY A 137 -22.67 2.81 -3.00
CA GLY A 137 -22.31 1.48 -2.53
C GLY A 137 -22.68 0.39 -3.52
N MET A 138 -22.25 -0.82 -3.22
CA MET A 138 -22.63 -2.01 -3.98
C MET A 138 -22.80 -3.24 -3.09
N VAL A 139 -23.54 -4.22 -3.60
CA VAL A 139 -23.69 -5.53 -3.00
C VAL A 139 -23.38 -6.61 -4.01
N LEU A 140 -22.63 -7.61 -3.57
CA LEU A 140 -22.27 -8.79 -4.35
C LEU A 140 -23.09 -9.96 -3.82
N LEU A 141 -23.75 -10.68 -4.70
CA LEU A 141 -24.62 -11.82 -4.40
C LEU A 141 -24.10 -13.05 -5.14
N PHE A 142 -23.83 -14.12 -4.41
CA PHE A 142 -23.35 -15.37 -4.94
C PHE A 142 -24.05 -16.51 -4.20
N GLU A 143 -24.83 -17.34 -4.88
CA GLU A 143 -25.71 -18.32 -4.26
C GLU A 143 -26.61 -17.71 -3.15
N ASN A 144 -26.45 -18.19 -1.90
CA ASN A 144 -27.17 -17.68 -0.72
C ASN A 144 -26.30 -16.72 0.13
N LYS A 145 -25.10 -16.34 -0.35
CA LYS A 145 -24.18 -15.47 0.34
C LYS A 145 -24.25 -14.05 -0.20
N LYS A 146 -23.96 -13.10 0.66
CA LYS A 146 -23.97 -11.67 0.35
C LYS A 146 -22.77 -10.97 0.96
N GLU A 147 -22.06 -10.18 0.17
CA GLU A 147 -21.03 -9.26 0.63
C GLU A 147 -21.40 -7.84 0.25
N ILE A 148 -21.06 -6.88 1.11
CA ILE A 148 -21.47 -5.49 0.95
C ILE A 148 -20.24 -4.60 0.93
N ILE A 149 -20.20 -3.65 -0.01
CA ILE A 149 -19.30 -2.50 -0.01
C ILE A 149 -20.19 -1.27 0.23
N PRO A 150 -20.30 -0.80 1.49
CA PRO A 150 -21.32 0.16 1.86
C PRO A 150 -21.07 1.56 1.33
N LEU A 151 -19.80 1.90 1.05
CA LEU A 151 -19.41 3.25 0.63
C LEU A 151 -18.18 3.22 -0.28
N ILE A 152 -18.31 3.84 -1.47
CA ILE A 152 -17.25 3.99 -2.48
C ILE A 152 -17.08 5.47 -2.77
N GLN A 153 -16.09 6.10 -2.17
CA GLN A 153 -15.79 7.54 -2.37
C GLN A 153 -14.61 7.79 -3.30
N THR A 154 -13.77 6.80 -3.52
CA THR A 154 -12.54 6.93 -4.30
C THR A 154 -12.39 5.79 -5.29
N THR A 155 -11.63 6.02 -6.33
CA THR A 155 -11.24 4.98 -7.30
C THR A 155 -10.08 4.12 -6.81
N ALA A 156 -9.34 4.58 -5.80
CA ALA A 156 -8.26 3.82 -5.21
C ALA A 156 -8.83 2.58 -4.50
N GLY A 157 -8.22 1.43 -4.73
CA GLY A 157 -8.59 0.21 -4.04
C GLY A 157 -9.84 -0.52 -4.53
N LEU A 158 -10.51 -0.05 -5.58
CA LEU A 158 -11.74 -0.67 -6.05
C LEU A 158 -11.54 -2.11 -6.51
N GLU A 159 -10.49 -2.41 -7.26
CA GLU A 159 -10.18 -3.77 -7.70
C GLU A 159 -9.94 -4.70 -6.50
N TYR A 160 -9.14 -4.23 -5.53
CA TYR A 160 -8.89 -4.97 -4.29
C TYR A 160 -10.18 -5.24 -3.53
N MET A 161 -11.00 -4.19 -3.28
CA MET A 161 -12.27 -4.35 -2.55
C MET A 161 -13.21 -5.34 -3.25
N ILE A 162 -13.37 -5.25 -4.56
CA ILE A 162 -14.26 -6.14 -5.32
C ILE A 162 -13.71 -7.58 -5.30
N SER A 163 -12.44 -7.78 -5.67
CA SER A 163 -11.82 -9.11 -5.72
C SER A 163 -11.79 -9.81 -4.36
N THR A 164 -11.51 -9.08 -3.28
CA THR A 164 -11.54 -9.66 -1.93
C THR A 164 -12.94 -10.05 -1.49
N LYS A 165 -13.98 -9.28 -1.87
CA LYS A 165 -15.37 -9.64 -1.62
C LYS A 165 -15.81 -10.85 -2.45
N ILE A 166 -15.42 -10.94 -3.72
CA ILE A 166 -15.63 -12.14 -4.54
C ILE A 166 -14.96 -13.35 -3.89
N LYS A 167 -13.69 -13.22 -3.49
CA LYS A 167 -12.94 -14.28 -2.81
C LYS A 167 -13.63 -14.75 -1.52
N SER A 168 -14.15 -13.81 -0.71
CA SER A 168 -14.90 -14.13 0.51
C SER A 168 -16.16 -14.94 0.22
N LEU A 169 -16.84 -14.67 -0.88
CA LEU A 169 -18.05 -15.39 -1.31
C LEU A 169 -17.78 -16.83 -1.74
N ILE A 170 -16.69 -17.06 -2.48
CA ILE A 170 -16.32 -18.38 -3.00
C ILE A 170 -15.55 -19.25 -2.00
N ASN A 171 -14.78 -18.64 -1.07
CA ASN A 171 -14.03 -19.40 -0.08
C ASN A 171 -14.92 -19.82 1.10
N ILE A 172 -15.01 -21.13 1.33
CA ILE A 172 -15.78 -21.72 2.43
C ILE A 172 -14.92 -21.77 3.69
N ASP A 173 -13.61 -22.05 3.56
CA ASP A 173 -12.68 -22.23 4.68
C ASP A 173 -11.68 -21.10 4.76
N LYS A 174 -12.01 -20.07 5.56
CA LYS A 174 -11.05 -19.00 5.89
C LYS A 174 -9.93 -19.55 6.77
N LYS A 175 -8.69 -19.24 6.46
CA LYS A 175 -7.53 -19.48 7.34
C LYS A 175 -7.72 -18.82 8.69
N THR A 176 -7.17 -19.41 9.74
CA THR A 176 -7.28 -18.89 11.10
C THR A 176 -5.95 -18.29 11.54
N ILE A 177 -5.99 -17.01 11.91
CA ILE A 177 -4.85 -16.27 12.45
C ILE A 177 -5.01 -16.16 13.96
N GLY A 178 -3.99 -16.63 14.70
CA GLY A 178 -3.90 -16.46 16.13
C GLY A 178 -3.09 -15.22 16.52
N LEU A 179 -3.46 -14.54 17.60
CA LEU A 179 -2.63 -13.51 18.24
C LEU A 179 -2.29 -13.96 19.66
N MET A 180 -1.01 -14.07 19.96
CA MET A 180 -0.45 -14.37 21.27
C MET A 180 0.36 -13.17 21.75
N ALA A 181 0.10 -12.67 22.95
CA ALA A 181 0.93 -11.65 23.60
C ALA A 181 1.77 -12.32 24.70
N LEU A 182 3.08 -12.07 24.68
CA LEU A 182 4.01 -12.66 25.68
C LEU A 182 4.10 -11.84 26.97
N ASN A 183 3.57 -10.61 26.99
CA ASN A 183 3.43 -9.81 28.21
C ASN A 183 2.13 -10.15 28.93
N ASP A 184 2.22 -10.56 30.18
CA ASP A 184 1.04 -10.85 31.00
C ASP A 184 0.28 -9.58 31.47
N ASP A 185 1.02 -8.48 31.71
CA ASP A 185 0.47 -7.29 32.35
C ASP A 185 -0.11 -6.25 31.38
N GLU A 186 0.25 -6.27 30.09
CA GLU A 186 -0.24 -5.34 29.07
C GLU A 186 -0.58 -6.05 27.75
N GLN A 187 -1.83 -6.44 27.61
CA GLN A 187 -2.32 -6.86 26.29
C GLN A 187 -2.30 -5.67 25.34
N PRO A 188 -1.59 -5.75 24.18
CA PRO A 188 -1.56 -4.65 23.24
C PRO A 188 -2.97 -4.41 22.69
N LYS A 189 -3.38 -3.14 22.60
CA LYS A 189 -4.57 -2.78 21.83
C LYS A 189 -4.30 -3.06 20.37
N THR A 190 -5.14 -3.85 19.74
CA THR A 190 -4.99 -4.34 18.37
C THR A 190 -6.30 -4.24 17.59
N ASP A 191 -7.13 -3.23 17.88
CA ASP A 191 -8.45 -3.06 17.24
C ASP A 191 -8.32 -2.82 15.73
N ASN A 192 -7.35 -2.00 15.31
CA ASN A 192 -7.06 -1.74 13.89
C ASN A 192 -6.64 -3.03 13.18
N LEU A 193 -5.68 -3.76 13.75
CA LEU A 193 -5.21 -5.04 13.22
C LEU A 193 -6.34 -6.05 13.13
N THR A 194 -7.08 -6.23 14.23
CA THR A 194 -8.20 -7.18 14.31
C THR A 194 -9.28 -6.86 13.27
N SER A 195 -9.60 -5.58 13.09
CA SER A 195 -10.57 -5.14 12.09
C SER A 195 -10.12 -5.46 10.66
N GLN A 196 -8.84 -5.30 10.35
CA GLN A 196 -8.30 -5.63 9.03
C GLN A 196 -8.24 -7.14 8.80
N LEU A 197 -7.74 -7.90 9.76
CA LEU A 197 -7.62 -9.37 9.64
C LEU A 197 -8.99 -10.05 9.50
N ASN A 198 -10.00 -9.61 10.25
CA ASN A 198 -11.36 -10.19 10.20
C ASN A 198 -12.05 -10.03 8.83
N GLN A 199 -11.57 -9.15 7.96
CA GLN A 199 -12.10 -9.03 6.60
C GLN A 199 -11.78 -10.28 5.76
N HIS A 200 -10.62 -10.91 5.99
CA HIS A 200 -10.09 -11.98 5.15
C HIS A 200 -9.93 -13.31 5.87
N TYR A 201 -9.71 -13.29 7.19
CA TYR A 201 -9.34 -14.43 8.04
C TYR A 201 -10.27 -14.60 9.21
N ASN A 202 -10.26 -15.79 9.82
CA ASN A 202 -10.79 -16.01 11.15
C ASN A 202 -9.72 -15.57 12.15
N PHE A 203 -9.99 -14.58 12.97
CA PHE A 203 -9.05 -14.08 13.96
C PHE A 203 -9.43 -14.52 15.37
N ARG A 204 -8.43 -14.94 16.18
CA ARG A 204 -8.63 -15.27 17.59
C ARG A 204 -7.40 -14.99 18.44
N SER A 205 -7.64 -14.63 19.71
CA SER A 205 -6.59 -14.55 20.72
C SER A 205 -6.17 -15.94 21.16
N VAL A 206 -4.89 -16.13 21.44
CA VAL A 206 -4.28 -17.37 21.95
C VAL A 206 -3.57 -17.04 23.26
N ASP A 207 -3.93 -17.77 24.33
CA ASP A 207 -3.30 -17.62 25.64
C ASP A 207 -1.91 -18.28 25.61
N PRO A 208 -0.81 -17.58 25.95
CA PRO A 208 0.54 -18.15 25.95
C PRO A 208 0.73 -19.33 26.91
N LYS A 209 -0.10 -19.41 27.96
CA LYS A 209 -0.03 -20.47 29.00
C LYS A 209 -0.69 -21.78 28.59
N THR A 210 -1.44 -21.79 27.50
CA THR A 210 -2.14 -22.97 26.98
C THR A 210 -1.50 -23.47 25.69
N ASP A 211 -1.85 -24.71 25.30
CA ASP A 211 -1.43 -25.24 24.01
C ASP A 211 -2.04 -24.43 22.86
N ILE A 212 -1.27 -24.25 21.79
CA ILE A 212 -1.73 -23.55 20.59
C ILE A 212 -2.76 -24.43 19.88
N PRO A 213 -3.99 -23.95 19.63
CA PRO A 213 -5.00 -24.76 18.96
C PRO A 213 -4.54 -25.21 17.55
N GLU A 214 -4.80 -26.46 17.19
CA GLU A 214 -4.37 -27.08 15.92
C GLU A 214 -4.91 -26.35 14.69
N ASN A 215 -6.08 -25.71 14.82
CA ASN A 215 -6.74 -24.97 13.72
C ASN A 215 -6.14 -23.58 13.47
N ILE A 216 -5.09 -23.17 14.19
CA ILE A 216 -4.31 -21.97 13.86
C ILE A 216 -3.41 -22.26 12.67
N ASP A 217 -3.50 -21.46 11.62
CA ASP A 217 -2.64 -21.56 10.44
C ASP A 217 -1.40 -20.69 10.57
N VAL A 218 -1.57 -19.44 11.04
CA VAL A 218 -0.50 -18.47 11.29
C VAL A 218 -0.65 -17.90 12.70
N LEU A 219 0.45 -17.79 13.42
CA LEU A 219 0.48 -17.21 14.75
C LEU A 219 1.24 -15.88 14.73
N LEU A 220 0.56 -14.81 15.11
CA LEU A 220 1.17 -13.51 15.40
C LEU A 220 1.58 -13.50 16.87
N VAL A 221 2.84 -13.17 17.15
CA VAL A 221 3.37 -13.14 18.52
C VAL A 221 3.83 -11.72 18.82
N SER A 222 3.15 -11.05 19.74
CA SER A 222 3.60 -9.78 20.30
C SER A 222 4.63 -10.06 21.39
N GLY A 223 5.85 -9.56 21.22
CA GLY A 223 6.96 -9.81 22.10
C GLY A 223 6.79 -9.26 23.50
N GLY A 224 7.53 -9.83 24.43
CA GLY A 224 7.52 -9.48 25.85
C GLY A 224 8.82 -8.86 26.32
N ILE A 225 8.79 -8.33 27.54
CA ILE A 225 9.95 -7.78 28.25
C ILE A 225 10.51 -8.75 29.29
N ASP A 226 9.71 -9.73 29.73
CA ASP A 226 10.06 -10.70 30.77
C ASP A 226 10.49 -12.05 30.20
N THR A 227 10.96 -12.92 31.09
CA THR A 227 11.28 -14.31 30.75
C THR A 227 9.98 -15.07 30.46
N VAL A 228 9.92 -15.74 29.32
CA VAL A 228 8.77 -16.52 28.86
C VAL A 228 8.79 -17.90 29.51
N GLU A 229 7.62 -18.44 29.89
CA GLU A 229 7.49 -19.78 30.44
C GLU A 229 8.04 -20.83 29.46
N GLU A 230 8.75 -21.86 29.98
CA GLU A 230 9.34 -22.91 29.14
C GLU A 230 8.29 -23.68 28.33
N ASN A 231 7.08 -23.83 28.87
CA ASN A 231 5.96 -24.46 28.16
C ASN A 231 5.57 -23.64 26.91
N THR A 232 5.50 -22.32 27.01
CA THR A 232 5.22 -21.43 25.87
C THR A 232 6.30 -21.55 24.79
N ILE A 233 7.59 -21.56 25.18
CA ILE A 233 8.71 -21.77 24.24
C ILE A 233 8.62 -23.15 23.57
N SER A 234 8.24 -24.18 24.32
CA SER A 234 8.04 -25.54 23.79
C SER A 234 6.88 -25.57 22.78
N ASN A 235 5.76 -24.91 23.08
CA ASN A 235 4.59 -24.82 22.21
C ASN A 235 4.93 -24.09 20.90
N LEU A 236 5.65 -22.95 20.96
CA LEU A 236 6.11 -22.22 19.78
C LEU A 236 7.05 -23.09 18.92
N THR A 237 7.98 -23.82 19.58
CA THR A 237 8.91 -24.73 18.90
C THR A 237 8.17 -25.87 18.20
N SER A 238 7.18 -26.47 18.88
CA SER A 238 6.37 -27.57 18.34
C SER A 238 5.50 -27.08 17.16
N PHE A 239 4.95 -25.88 17.26
CA PHE A 239 4.16 -25.25 16.21
C PHE A 239 4.97 -25.04 14.93
N LEU A 240 6.19 -24.50 15.03
CA LEU A 240 7.13 -24.39 13.91
C LEU A 240 7.60 -25.76 13.38
N GLY A 241 7.84 -26.71 14.29
CA GLY A 241 8.21 -28.08 13.94
C GLY A 241 7.13 -28.83 13.15
N ALA A 242 5.85 -28.49 13.38
CA ALA A 242 4.70 -29.00 12.63
C ALA A 242 4.52 -28.34 11.24
N GLY A 243 5.44 -27.49 10.79
CA GLY A 243 5.36 -26.80 9.50
C GLY A 243 4.44 -25.59 9.51
N LYS A 244 4.01 -25.11 10.70
CA LYS A 244 3.19 -23.92 10.86
C LYS A 244 4.06 -22.65 10.86
N LYS A 245 3.44 -21.47 10.79
CA LYS A 245 4.12 -20.22 10.51
C LYS A 245 3.90 -19.19 11.62
N ILE A 246 4.96 -18.49 12.01
CA ILE A 246 4.94 -17.47 13.07
C ILE A 246 5.46 -16.15 12.51
N LEU A 247 4.75 -15.06 12.79
CA LEU A 247 5.24 -13.69 12.72
C LEU A 247 5.42 -13.19 14.15
N MET A 248 6.66 -12.89 14.53
CA MET A 248 7.00 -12.39 15.85
C MET A 248 7.49 -10.94 15.77
N THR A 249 7.03 -10.13 16.71
CA THR A 249 7.52 -8.77 16.90
C THR A 249 8.25 -8.71 18.24
N GLN A 250 9.53 -8.41 18.26
CA GLN A 250 10.33 -8.39 19.48
C GLN A 250 11.42 -7.34 19.40
N SER A 251 11.51 -6.47 20.41
CA SER A 251 12.64 -5.54 20.58
C SER A 251 13.74 -6.14 21.44
N GLY A 252 14.98 -5.67 21.28
CA GLY A 252 16.10 -6.00 22.16
C GLY A 252 16.16 -5.11 23.40
N VAL A 253 15.44 -3.97 23.37
CA VAL A 253 15.47 -2.95 24.40
C VAL A 253 14.04 -2.51 24.70
N ASN A 254 13.68 -2.47 25.98
CA ASN A 254 12.43 -1.88 26.45
C ASN A 254 12.59 -0.36 26.57
N THR A 255 11.65 0.40 25.97
CA THR A 255 11.73 1.86 25.87
C THR A 255 10.53 2.52 26.56
N ASP A 256 10.84 3.48 27.42
CA ASP A 256 9.86 4.36 28.03
C ASP A 256 10.08 5.81 27.58
N ILE A 257 9.19 6.28 26.69
CA ILE A 257 9.27 7.63 26.12
C ILE A 257 8.99 8.69 27.19
N GLN A 258 8.15 8.39 28.19
CA GLN A 258 7.76 9.36 29.22
C GLN A 258 8.93 9.67 30.15
N SER A 259 9.65 8.64 30.59
CA SER A 259 10.88 8.81 31.41
C SER A 259 12.13 9.10 30.58
N GLN A 260 12.04 9.00 29.24
CA GLN A 260 13.15 9.10 28.28
C GLN A 260 14.29 8.11 28.56
N GLN A 261 13.95 6.94 29.08
CA GLN A 261 14.89 5.88 29.43
C GLN A 261 14.61 4.60 28.64
N ALA A 262 15.63 3.77 28.51
CA ALA A 262 15.49 2.45 27.93
C ALA A 262 16.45 1.46 28.61
N PHE A 263 16.05 0.18 28.63
CA PHE A 263 16.77 -0.90 29.29
C PHE A 263 16.83 -2.12 28.40
N PRO A 264 17.98 -2.83 28.32
CA PRO A 264 18.06 -4.11 27.63
C PRO A 264 17.04 -5.10 28.19
N ILE A 265 16.40 -5.85 27.30
CA ILE A 265 15.48 -6.91 27.69
C ILE A 265 16.28 -8.16 28.02
N GLU A 266 16.01 -8.75 29.20
CA GLU A 266 16.59 -10.01 29.63
C GLU A 266 15.50 -11.10 29.58
N SER A 267 15.50 -11.90 28.51
CA SER A 267 14.49 -12.92 28.26
C SER A 267 15.11 -14.13 27.54
N ASN A 268 14.58 -15.33 27.78
CA ASN A 268 14.94 -16.55 27.07
C ASN A 268 14.40 -16.59 25.62
N ILE A 269 13.58 -15.63 25.23
CA ILE A 269 13.10 -15.51 23.84
C ILE A 269 14.25 -15.28 22.85
N PHE A 270 15.35 -14.64 23.29
CA PHE A 270 16.53 -14.44 22.45
C PHE A 270 17.21 -15.78 22.11
N GLU A 271 17.26 -16.73 23.05
CA GLU A 271 17.78 -18.07 22.80
C GLU A 271 16.88 -18.84 21.83
N PHE A 272 15.56 -18.67 21.95
CA PHE A 272 14.59 -19.23 21.00
C PHE A 272 14.85 -18.68 19.59
N LEU A 273 14.96 -17.36 19.41
CA LEU A 273 15.24 -16.73 18.12
C LEU A 273 16.58 -17.17 17.52
N ASN A 274 17.62 -17.28 18.34
CA ASN A 274 18.94 -17.72 17.91
C ASN A 274 18.94 -19.14 17.31
N LYS A 275 18.08 -20.06 17.78
CA LYS A 275 17.93 -21.41 17.20
C LYS A 275 17.47 -21.38 15.73
N TYR A 276 16.89 -20.27 15.31
CA TYR A 276 16.38 -20.06 13.95
C TYR A 276 17.19 -19.03 13.15
N ASP A 277 18.45 -18.78 13.56
CA ASP A 277 19.40 -17.84 12.94
C ASP A 277 18.92 -16.36 12.92
N LEU A 278 18.06 -15.99 13.84
CA LEU A 278 17.55 -14.63 14.02
C LEU A 278 18.14 -14.03 15.31
N ASN A 279 19.41 -13.60 15.25
CA ASN A 279 20.16 -13.11 16.43
C ASN A 279 19.78 -11.66 16.74
N LEU A 280 18.68 -11.44 17.45
CA LEU A 280 18.24 -10.12 17.87
C LEU A 280 19.19 -9.51 18.90
N GLN A 281 19.69 -8.30 18.63
CA GLN A 281 20.67 -7.64 19.48
C GLN A 281 20.00 -6.73 20.51
N LYS A 282 20.62 -6.58 21.70
CA LYS A 282 20.16 -5.68 22.77
C LYS A 282 20.67 -4.24 22.53
N ASN A 283 20.25 -3.64 21.42
CA ASN A 283 20.62 -2.30 20.99
C ASN A 283 19.43 -1.57 20.36
N LEU A 284 19.55 -0.28 20.16
CA LEU A 284 18.61 0.53 19.38
C LEU A 284 19.29 0.96 18.09
N VAL A 285 18.58 0.79 16.99
CA VAL A 285 19.00 1.29 15.68
C VAL A 285 18.49 2.71 15.49
N LEU A 286 19.40 3.58 15.08
CA LEU A 286 19.14 4.97 14.73
C LEU A 286 19.35 5.16 13.25
N ASP A 287 18.61 6.11 12.65
CA ASP A 287 18.78 6.43 11.23
C ASP A 287 18.69 7.93 11.01
N SER A 288 19.48 8.47 10.09
CA SER A 288 19.38 9.85 9.64
C SER A 288 18.05 10.12 8.94
N LYS A 289 17.57 9.12 8.17
CA LYS A 289 16.24 9.15 7.59
C LYS A 289 15.22 8.66 8.61
N CYS A 290 14.53 9.59 9.27
CA CYS A 290 13.68 9.28 10.42
C CYS A 290 12.38 10.08 10.44
N GLY A 291 11.42 9.58 11.21
CA GLY A 291 10.18 10.26 11.52
C GLY A 291 10.37 11.41 12.52
N ASN A 292 9.28 12.09 12.82
CA ASN A 292 9.27 13.23 13.72
C ASN A 292 8.50 12.92 15.01
N VAL A 293 8.93 13.53 16.12
CA VAL A 293 8.18 13.57 17.37
C VAL A 293 7.78 15.00 17.70
N GLN A 294 6.64 15.16 18.38
CA GLN A 294 6.19 16.45 18.86
C GLN A 294 6.79 16.74 20.23
N VAL A 295 7.58 17.80 20.33
CA VAL A 295 8.14 18.28 21.61
C VAL A 295 7.51 19.60 21.99
N GLN A 296 7.19 19.77 23.28
CA GLN A 296 6.73 21.04 23.79
C GLN A 296 7.95 21.96 24.09
N GLN A 297 7.99 23.09 23.42
CA GLN A 297 8.99 24.12 23.65
C GLN A 297 8.32 25.35 24.29
N SER A 298 8.88 25.83 25.43
CA SER A 298 8.43 27.07 26.05
C SER A 298 9.12 28.25 25.37
N VAL A 299 8.32 29.14 24.78
CA VAL A 299 8.80 30.41 24.20
C VAL A 299 8.19 31.54 25.01
N GLY A 300 8.91 31.99 26.00
CA GLY A 300 8.42 32.98 27.00
C GLY A 300 7.25 32.38 27.82
N LEU A 301 6.08 32.99 27.75
CA LEU A 301 4.86 32.54 28.44
C LEU A 301 4.02 31.53 27.67
N PHE A 302 4.40 31.24 26.43
CA PHE A 302 3.64 30.34 25.54
C PHE A 302 4.33 28.98 25.44
N ARG A 303 3.51 27.91 25.38
CA ARG A 303 3.96 26.57 25.04
C ARG A 303 3.57 26.30 23.59
N MET A 304 4.54 25.96 22.77
CA MET A 304 4.34 25.60 21.36
C MET A 304 4.80 24.16 21.12
N ASN A 305 4.02 23.40 20.36
CA ASN A 305 4.46 22.09 19.89
C ASN A 305 5.32 22.28 18.64
N ARG A 306 6.49 21.68 18.66
CA ARG A 306 7.42 21.65 17.54
C ARG A 306 7.69 20.21 17.12
N ALA A 307 7.58 19.92 15.83
CA ALA A 307 8.05 18.66 15.28
C ALA A 307 9.58 18.65 15.21
N VAL A 308 10.19 17.60 15.75
CA VAL A 308 11.65 17.39 15.76
C VAL A 308 11.92 16.01 15.18
N GLN A 309 12.90 15.90 14.28
CA GLN A 309 13.35 14.62 13.76
C GLN A 309 13.87 13.73 14.89
N TYR A 310 13.49 12.45 14.84
CA TYR A 310 13.78 11.51 15.90
C TYR A 310 14.41 10.23 15.36
N PRO A 311 15.73 10.10 15.38
CA PRO A 311 16.47 9.02 14.75
C PRO A 311 16.10 7.60 15.19
N PHE A 312 15.45 7.42 16.32
CA PHE A 312 14.93 6.14 16.80
C PHE A 312 13.67 5.66 16.09
N PHE A 313 13.12 6.46 15.16
CA PHE A 313 12.00 6.12 14.28
C PHE A 313 12.48 6.09 12.82
N PRO A 314 13.31 5.11 12.43
CA PRO A 314 13.84 5.05 11.09
C PRO A 314 12.72 4.94 10.04
N VAL A 315 12.80 5.76 8.99
CA VAL A 315 11.96 5.63 7.81
C VAL A 315 12.69 4.70 6.85
N VAL A 316 12.24 3.47 6.78
CA VAL A 316 12.84 2.42 5.96
C VAL A 316 12.23 2.43 4.57
N ASP A 317 13.05 2.61 3.54
CA ASP A 317 12.71 2.46 2.12
C ASP A 317 13.64 1.49 1.40
N THR A 318 14.52 0.83 2.14
CA THR A 318 15.48 -0.14 1.61
C THR A 318 14.95 -1.56 1.81
N PHE A 319 14.34 -2.09 0.75
CA PHE A 319 13.71 -3.40 0.73
C PHE A 319 14.50 -4.40 -0.12
N ASN A 320 14.53 -5.66 0.32
CA ASN A 320 15.15 -6.75 -0.43
C ASN A 320 14.22 -7.31 -1.52
N SER A 321 13.84 -6.48 -2.47
CA SER A 321 12.92 -6.82 -3.56
C SER A 321 13.48 -7.82 -4.58
N LYS A 322 14.77 -8.11 -4.54
CA LYS A 322 15.43 -9.07 -5.45
C LYS A 322 15.42 -10.50 -4.92
N ASP A 323 15.20 -10.69 -3.64
CA ASP A 323 15.01 -12.01 -3.04
C ASP A 323 13.67 -12.59 -3.48
N SER A 324 13.61 -13.90 -3.78
CA SER A 324 12.42 -14.55 -4.31
C SER A 324 11.26 -14.55 -3.31
N VAL A 325 11.55 -14.61 -2.03
CA VAL A 325 10.58 -14.68 -0.94
C VAL A 325 10.30 -13.28 -0.39
N ALA A 326 11.35 -12.58 0.03
CA ALA A 326 11.21 -11.22 0.54
C ALA A 326 10.56 -10.29 -0.49
N GLY A 327 10.92 -10.44 -1.78
CA GLY A 327 10.38 -9.64 -2.86
C GLY A 327 8.86 -9.73 -3.02
N ILE A 328 8.23 -10.85 -2.63
CA ILE A 328 6.76 -10.98 -2.61
C ILE A 328 6.18 -10.11 -1.50
N ILE A 329 6.71 -10.24 -0.28
CA ILE A 329 6.20 -9.58 0.93
C ILE A 329 6.36 -8.05 0.84
N VAL A 330 7.53 -7.59 0.36
CA VAL A 330 7.85 -6.16 0.27
C VAL A 330 7.44 -5.53 -1.07
N ASN A 331 6.64 -6.22 -1.88
CA ASN A 331 6.26 -5.78 -3.22
C ASN A 331 5.57 -4.41 -3.20
N LYS A 332 6.18 -3.44 -3.91
CA LYS A 332 5.68 -2.06 -4.05
C LYS A 332 5.41 -1.30 -2.74
N LEU A 333 6.02 -1.72 -1.64
CA LEU A 333 6.06 -0.90 -0.45
C LEU A 333 6.93 0.33 -0.72
N GLU A 334 6.49 1.49 -0.25
CA GLU A 334 7.24 2.74 -0.39
C GLU A 334 8.11 2.98 0.84
N GLN A 335 7.56 2.78 2.03
CA GLN A 335 8.27 2.95 3.29
C GLN A 335 7.65 2.12 4.42
N ILE A 336 8.43 1.90 5.48
CA ILE A 336 7.99 1.33 6.75
C ILE A 336 8.59 2.19 7.87
N LEU A 337 7.88 2.37 8.96
CA LEU A 337 8.34 3.14 10.11
C LEU A 337 8.30 2.28 11.39
N PRO A 338 9.32 1.44 11.65
CA PRO A 338 9.43 0.75 12.92
C PRO A 338 9.82 1.73 14.04
N LEU A 339 9.29 1.49 15.25
CA LEU A 339 9.54 2.32 16.41
C LEU A 339 10.56 1.65 17.32
N PHE A 340 11.68 2.33 17.61
CA PHE A 340 12.76 1.81 18.45
C PHE A 340 13.25 0.40 18.04
N PRO A 341 13.53 0.15 16.76
CA PRO A 341 13.95 -1.17 16.33
C PRO A 341 15.34 -1.54 16.85
N SER A 342 15.57 -2.84 16.96
CA SER A 342 16.86 -3.42 17.28
C SER A 342 17.50 -4.10 16.07
N GLU A 343 18.82 -4.25 16.04
CA GLU A 343 19.52 -4.93 14.97
C GLU A 343 19.29 -6.44 15.05
N ILE A 344 18.98 -7.06 13.92
CA ILE A 344 18.99 -8.52 13.75
C ILE A 344 20.30 -8.92 13.06
N LYS A 345 21.13 -9.74 13.69
CA LYS A 345 22.31 -10.33 13.05
C LYS A 345 21.96 -11.69 12.48
N ILE A 346 22.36 -11.91 11.25
CA ILE A 346 22.15 -13.17 10.54
C ILE A 346 23.52 -13.81 10.33
N ASP A 347 23.73 -14.99 10.91
CA ASP A 347 24.99 -15.72 10.78
C ASP A 347 25.16 -16.26 9.35
N THR A 348 26.42 -16.37 8.92
CA THR A 348 26.76 -16.91 7.60
C THR A 348 26.58 -18.45 7.54
N VAL A 349 26.72 -19.13 8.66
CA VAL A 349 26.52 -20.58 8.80
C VAL A 349 25.12 -20.82 9.34
N ARG A 350 24.33 -21.63 8.65
CA ARG A 350 22.96 -21.94 9.04
C ARG A 350 22.90 -23.00 10.12
N SER A 351 21.99 -22.84 11.07
CA SER A 351 21.63 -23.85 12.06
C SER A 351 21.05 -25.11 11.39
N GLU A 352 21.15 -26.25 12.05
CA GLU A 352 20.76 -27.57 11.49
C GLU A 352 19.32 -27.58 10.94
N ASN A 353 18.40 -26.91 11.62
CA ASN A 353 16.98 -26.89 11.27
C ASN A 353 16.58 -25.77 10.28
N VAL A 354 17.49 -24.83 9.98
CA VAL A 354 17.24 -23.71 9.10
C VAL A 354 17.65 -24.04 7.68
N LEU A 355 16.75 -23.77 6.73
CA LEU A 355 16.99 -23.92 5.29
C LEU A 355 17.63 -22.65 4.73
N ASN A 356 17.00 -21.50 5.00
CA ASN A 356 17.45 -20.19 4.53
C ASN A 356 16.94 -19.08 5.46
N VAL A 357 17.62 -17.93 5.44
CA VAL A 357 17.15 -16.71 6.09
C VAL A 357 17.17 -15.58 5.06
N SER A 358 16.00 -14.99 4.82
CA SER A 358 15.82 -13.87 3.90
C SER A 358 15.65 -12.57 4.69
N THR A 359 16.47 -11.56 4.43
CA THR A 359 16.30 -10.22 4.96
C THR A 359 15.13 -9.55 4.23
N LEU A 360 14.19 -8.96 4.96
CA LEU A 360 13.05 -8.25 4.38
C LEU A 360 13.39 -6.78 4.14
N PHE A 361 13.83 -6.08 5.18
CA PHE A 361 14.23 -4.69 5.08
C PHE A 361 15.34 -4.30 6.05
N THR A 362 16.05 -3.23 5.72
CA THR A 362 17.18 -2.69 6.48
C THR A 362 17.03 -1.19 6.69
N SER A 363 17.68 -0.65 7.72
CA SER A 363 17.90 0.79 7.85
C SER A 363 18.74 1.34 6.69
N SER A 364 18.84 2.66 6.57
CA SER A 364 19.65 3.30 5.54
C SER A 364 21.16 3.07 5.73
N ASN A 365 21.96 3.48 4.76
CA ASN A 365 23.43 3.44 4.86
C ASN A 365 24.00 4.55 5.75
N ASN A 366 23.18 5.41 6.32
CA ASN A 366 23.56 6.41 7.30
C ASN A 366 22.84 6.16 8.63
N SER A 367 22.90 4.92 9.08
CA SER A 367 22.33 4.46 10.36
C SER A 367 23.38 4.43 11.47
N GLY A 368 22.98 4.08 12.67
CA GLY A 368 23.84 3.94 13.83
C GLY A 368 23.26 3.00 14.87
N LEU A 369 24.09 2.65 15.88
CA LEU A 369 23.69 1.78 16.97
C LEU A 369 23.93 2.45 18.32
N MET A 370 22.92 2.39 19.19
CA MET A 370 23.04 2.69 20.61
C MET A 370 22.98 1.38 21.39
N SER A 371 24.14 0.94 21.92
CA SER A 371 24.26 -0.36 22.61
C SER A 371 24.45 -0.23 24.12
N SER A 372 24.58 0.98 24.64
CA SER A 372 24.72 1.27 26.07
C SER A 372 24.31 2.71 26.36
N ASN A 373 24.13 3.04 27.64
CA ASN A 373 23.74 4.40 28.07
C ASN A 373 22.53 4.92 27.28
N PHE A 374 21.50 4.11 27.21
CA PHE A 374 20.29 4.40 26.45
C PHE A 374 19.65 5.69 26.93
N MET A 375 19.61 6.69 26.07
CA MET A 375 18.98 7.99 26.32
C MET A 375 18.05 8.30 25.16
N LEU A 376 16.77 8.50 25.47
CA LEU A 376 15.73 8.69 24.46
C LEU A 376 15.33 10.17 24.28
N SER A 377 16.07 11.13 24.91
CA SER A 377 15.76 12.55 24.75
C SER A 377 15.80 12.95 23.28
N PRO A 378 14.77 13.64 22.75
CA PRO A 378 14.78 14.18 21.40
C PRO A 378 15.67 15.41 21.24
N ASP A 379 16.22 15.95 22.36
CA ASP A 379 17.13 17.10 22.34
C ASP A 379 18.55 16.65 21.97
N PRO A 380 19.13 17.11 20.84
CA PRO A 380 20.49 16.75 20.43
C PRO A 380 21.59 17.21 21.43
N GLN A 381 21.31 18.20 22.29
CA GLN A 381 22.25 18.63 23.31
C GLN A 381 22.33 17.64 24.47
N GLN A 382 21.25 16.95 24.75
CA GLN A 382 21.18 15.95 25.82
C GLN A 382 21.50 14.54 25.31
N ASN A 383 21.23 14.26 24.02
CA ASN A 383 21.43 12.95 23.40
C ASN A 383 22.34 13.10 22.18
N PRO A 384 23.61 12.66 22.25
CA PRO A 384 24.57 12.79 21.15
C PRO A 384 24.32 11.77 20.02
N PHE A 385 23.08 11.41 19.70
CA PHE A 385 22.73 10.39 18.71
C PHE A 385 23.31 10.67 17.32
N LEU A 386 23.49 11.93 16.93
CA LEU A 386 24.10 12.29 15.64
C LEU A 386 25.53 11.76 15.48
N GLN A 387 26.27 11.57 16.59
CA GLN A 387 27.62 11.03 16.57
C GLN A 387 27.66 9.51 16.32
N LEU A 388 26.53 8.82 16.50
CA LEU A 388 26.40 7.38 16.29
C LEU A 388 26.09 7.01 14.84
N LEU A 389 25.67 7.98 14.02
CA LEU A 389 25.31 7.79 12.62
C LEU A 389 26.56 7.57 11.73
N GLY A 390 26.35 7.23 10.47
CA GLY A 390 27.43 7.00 9.49
C GLY A 390 27.84 5.53 9.35
N GLN A 391 27.05 4.61 9.89
CA GLN A 391 27.26 3.17 9.75
C GLN A 391 26.39 2.62 8.61
N SER A 392 26.79 1.44 8.08
CA SER A 392 26.01 0.69 7.08
C SER A 392 24.65 0.25 7.62
N GLY A 393 23.70 0.01 6.71
CA GLY A 393 22.36 -0.45 7.04
C GLY A 393 22.31 -1.67 7.96
N LYS A 394 21.35 -1.68 8.87
CA LYS A 394 21.11 -2.74 9.86
C LYS A 394 19.85 -3.51 9.48
N VAL A 395 19.86 -4.83 9.61
CA VAL A 395 18.68 -5.66 9.38
C VAL A 395 17.68 -5.41 10.50
N LEU A 396 16.44 -5.05 10.13
CA LEU A 396 15.35 -4.76 11.06
C LEU A 396 14.21 -5.78 10.96
N SER A 397 14.15 -6.53 9.86
CA SER A 397 13.22 -7.66 9.72
C SER A 397 13.82 -8.75 8.84
N ALA A 398 13.59 -10.00 9.22
CA ALA A 398 14.04 -11.17 8.50
C ALA A 398 13.07 -12.34 8.65
N LEU A 399 13.09 -13.24 7.67
CA LEU A 399 12.30 -14.46 7.62
C LEU A 399 13.23 -15.67 7.59
N SER A 400 13.09 -16.54 8.57
CA SER A 400 13.77 -17.83 8.64
C SER A 400 12.87 -18.95 8.10
N LEU A 401 13.32 -19.64 7.07
CA LEU A 401 12.66 -20.78 6.45
C LEU A 401 13.23 -22.06 7.03
N LEU A 402 12.38 -22.94 7.54
CA LEU A 402 12.79 -24.15 8.24
C LEU A 402 12.68 -25.41 7.35
N LYS A 403 13.51 -26.40 7.62
CA LYS A 403 13.46 -27.71 6.92
C LYS A 403 12.15 -28.47 7.18
N SER A 404 11.45 -28.17 8.28
CA SER A 404 10.12 -28.70 8.60
C SER A 404 9.00 -28.16 7.71
N GLY A 405 9.27 -27.10 6.93
CA GLY A 405 8.27 -26.30 6.24
C GLY A 405 7.70 -25.17 7.10
N GLY A 406 8.08 -25.07 8.38
CA GLY A 406 7.75 -23.94 9.24
C GLY A 406 8.48 -22.66 8.82
N GLU A 407 7.91 -21.52 9.17
CA GLU A 407 8.48 -20.21 8.87
C GLU A 407 8.41 -19.30 10.09
N LEU A 408 9.51 -18.62 10.40
CA LEU A 408 9.58 -17.65 11.48
C LEU A 408 10.01 -16.29 10.93
N MET A 409 9.09 -15.35 10.90
CA MET A 409 9.34 -13.96 10.56
C MET A 409 9.55 -13.16 11.84
N LEU A 410 10.62 -12.36 11.88
CA LEU A 410 10.91 -11.44 12.98
C LEU A 410 10.89 -9.99 12.50
N ILE A 411 10.16 -9.14 13.22
CA ILE A 411 10.21 -7.69 13.14
C ILE A 411 10.80 -7.18 14.45
N SER A 412 11.87 -6.40 14.40
CA SER A 412 12.63 -5.99 15.59
C SER A 412 12.01 -4.83 16.37
N ASP A 413 10.69 -4.73 16.40
CA ASP A 413 9.89 -3.72 17.08
C ASP A 413 8.73 -4.40 17.82
N SER A 414 8.78 -4.50 19.15
CA SER A 414 7.75 -5.18 19.96
C SER A 414 6.38 -4.48 19.93
N LYS A 415 6.33 -3.18 19.61
CA LYS A 415 5.08 -2.41 19.50
C LYS A 415 4.50 -2.39 18.08
N PHE A 416 5.10 -3.12 17.13
CA PHE A 416 4.68 -3.09 15.73
C PHE A 416 3.23 -3.52 15.52
N LEU A 417 2.71 -4.50 16.29
CA LEU A 417 1.33 -5.00 16.20
C LEU A 417 0.31 -4.12 16.94
N SER A 418 0.74 -3.14 17.75
CA SER A 418 -0.18 -2.36 18.58
C SER A 418 -0.71 -1.12 17.86
N ASP A 419 -1.94 -0.73 18.22
CA ASP A 419 -2.58 0.50 17.72
C ASP A 419 -1.89 1.78 18.21
N GLU A 420 -1.22 1.71 19.37
CA GLU A 420 -0.41 2.82 19.93
C GLU A 420 1.00 2.85 19.34
N GLY A 421 1.36 1.85 18.53
CA GLY A 421 2.65 1.69 17.87
C GLY A 421 2.52 1.58 16.35
N GLY A 422 3.05 0.51 15.80
CA GLY A 422 3.16 0.31 14.35
C GLY A 422 1.84 0.36 13.59
N MET A 423 0.75 -0.11 14.18
CA MET A 423 -0.56 -0.17 13.51
C MET A 423 -1.30 1.17 13.42
N SER A 424 -0.77 2.21 14.03
CA SER A 424 -1.23 3.60 13.78
C SER A 424 -0.70 4.18 12.46
N ILE A 425 0.26 3.50 11.83
CA ILE A 425 0.98 3.94 10.63
C ILE A 425 0.46 3.14 9.43
N PRO A 426 -0.16 3.78 8.42
CA PRO A 426 -0.80 3.06 7.29
C PRO A 426 0.17 2.15 6.53
N ASP A 427 1.38 2.59 6.26
CA ASP A 427 2.38 1.81 5.51
C ASP A 427 2.81 0.54 6.25
N ASN A 428 2.92 0.61 7.59
CA ASN A 428 3.20 -0.55 8.43
C ASN A 428 2.07 -1.58 8.37
N MET A 429 0.82 -1.12 8.34
CA MET A 429 -0.34 -1.99 8.19
C MET A 429 -0.30 -2.73 6.85
N VAL A 430 0.05 -2.04 5.75
CA VAL A 430 0.18 -2.66 4.42
C VAL A 430 1.25 -3.76 4.45
N PHE A 431 2.42 -3.47 5.03
CA PHE A 431 3.48 -4.48 5.18
C PHE A 431 3.01 -5.68 6.01
N LEU A 432 2.38 -5.43 7.16
CA LEU A 432 1.91 -6.51 8.03
C LEU A 432 0.87 -7.40 7.33
N MET A 433 -0.08 -6.79 6.62
CA MET A 433 -1.08 -7.55 5.86
C MET A 433 -0.42 -8.37 4.75
N ASN A 434 0.58 -7.84 4.04
CA ASN A 434 1.35 -8.61 3.06
C ASN A 434 2.09 -9.79 3.71
N ALA A 435 2.69 -9.57 4.88
CA ALA A 435 3.39 -10.61 5.63
C ALA A 435 2.44 -11.73 6.09
N VAL A 436 1.26 -11.37 6.59
CA VAL A 436 0.22 -12.34 6.99
C VAL A 436 -0.30 -13.10 5.77
N ASP A 437 -0.61 -12.41 4.66
CA ASP A 437 -1.09 -13.04 3.43
C ASP A 437 -0.05 -14.05 2.89
N TYR A 438 1.23 -13.68 2.89
CA TYR A 438 2.31 -14.58 2.52
C TYR A 438 2.35 -15.82 3.43
N LEU A 439 2.36 -15.62 4.76
CA LEU A 439 2.40 -16.70 5.74
C LEU A 439 1.12 -17.57 5.70
N ALA A 440 0.01 -17.03 5.26
CA ALA A 440 -1.25 -17.77 5.05
C ALA A 440 -1.34 -18.46 3.68
N ASP A 441 -0.28 -18.44 2.87
CA ASP A 441 -0.25 -18.94 1.47
C ASP A 441 -1.28 -18.25 0.58
N ASP A 442 -1.50 -16.94 0.76
CA ASP A 442 -2.49 -16.12 0.07
C ASP A 442 -1.84 -14.97 -0.73
N GLU A 443 -0.92 -15.32 -1.61
CA GLU A 443 -0.15 -14.36 -2.42
C GLU A 443 -1.03 -13.53 -3.38
N ASP A 444 -2.23 -14.03 -3.74
CA ASP A 444 -3.17 -13.30 -4.58
C ASP A 444 -3.57 -11.94 -3.96
N LEU A 445 -3.75 -11.88 -2.63
CA LEU A 445 -4.09 -10.65 -1.91
C LEU A 445 -2.95 -9.63 -1.93
N ILE A 446 -1.70 -10.09 -1.84
CA ILE A 446 -0.51 -9.22 -1.92
C ILE A 446 -0.45 -8.54 -3.28
N SER A 447 -0.62 -9.33 -4.36
CA SER A 447 -0.60 -8.81 -5.73
C SER A 447 -1.71 -7.77 -5.96
N LEU A 448 -2.89 -7.98 -5.41
CA LEU A 448 -4.01 -7.04 -5.49
C LEU A 448 -3.71 -5.75 -4.73
N ARG A 449 -3.26 -5.84 -3.47
CA ARG A 449 -2.97 -4.69 -2.61
C ARG A 449 -1.82 -3.85 -3.17
N SER A 450 -0.80 -4.48 -3.72
CA SER A 450 0.37 -3.80 -4.28
C SER A 450 0.05 -2.87 -5.46
N ARG A 451 -1.14 -2.99 -6.09
CA ARG A 451 -1.60 -2.09 -7.15
C ARG A 451 -2.24 -0.81 -6.63
N GLU A 452 -2.63 -0.79 -5.37
CA GLU A 452 -3.38 0.32 -4.76
C GLU A 452 -2.50 1.41 -4.18
N VAL A 453 -1.34 1.02 -3.66
CA VAL A 453 -0.43 1.93 -2.97
C VAL A 453 0.29 2.80 -3.99
N THR A 454 -0.31 3.93 -4.36
CA THR A 454 0.43 4.97 -5.06
C THR A 454 -0.22 6.33 -4.98
N SER A 455 -0.20 6.92 -3.80
CA SER A 455 -0.08 8.37 -3.74
C SER A 455 1.41 8.67 -3.84
N ARG A 456 1.94 8.87 -5.04
CA ARG A 456 3.31 9.39 -5.23
C ARG A 456 3.22 10.90 -5.29
N PRO A 457 3.33 11.64 -4.19
CA PRO A 457 3.57 13.06 -4.27
C PRO A 457 4.89 13.22 -5.03
N LEU A 458 4.88 14.03 -6.08
CA LEU A 458 6.12 14.38 -6.78
C LEU A 458 7.08 14.97 -5.75
N ASP A 459 8.10 14.23 -5.38
CA ASP A 459 9.21 14.78 -4.60
C ASP A 459 10.00 15.73 -5.51
N ILE A 460 9.66 17.02 -5.37
CA ILE A 460 10.21 18.10 -6.17
C ILE A 460 11.51 18.63 -5.57
N LEU A 461 11.74 18.31 -4.29
CA LEU A 461 12.91 18.72 -3.53
C LEU A 461 13.88 17.56 -3.43
N GLN A 462 14.76 17.40 -4.42
CA GLN A 462 15.95 16.56 -4.25
C GLN A 462 16.92 17.28 -3.29
N LEU A 463 16.70 17.09 -2.00
CA LEU A 463 17.59 17.58 -0.95
C LEU A 463 18.59 16.48 -0.59
N SER A 464 19.83 16.86 -0.26
CA SER A 464 20.75 15.92 0.38
C SER A 464 20.31 15.69 1.84
N ASP A 465 20.71 14.56 2.42
CA ASP A 465 20.38 14.21 3.81
C ASP A 465 20.75 15.31 4.81
N GLU A 466 21.89 16.00 4.57
CA GLU A 466 22.34 17.14 5.39
C GLU A 466 21.47 18.39 5.22
N GLU A 467 21.01 18.68 4.01
CA GLU A 467 20.09 19.80 3.72
C GLU A 467 18.70 19.49 4.27
N GLU A 468 18.28 18.25 4.24
CA GLU A 468 16.99 17.82 4.78
C GLU A 468 16.89 17.97 6.29
N LEU A 469 17.98 17.70 7.01
CA LEU A 469 18.12 17.91 8.45
C LEU A 469 18.19 19.40 8.85
N ALA A 470 18.71 20.26 7.97
CA ALA A 470 18.98 21.68 8.26
C ALA A 470 17.81 22.62 7.95
N ILE A 471 16.84 22.22 7.12
CA ILE A 471 15.77 23.10 6.61
C ILE A 471 14.46 22.87 7.38
N SER A 472 13.82 23.94 7.83
CA SER A 472 12.49 23.86 8.47
C SER A 472 11.41 23.41 7.48
N GLN A 473 10.34 22.75 7.96
CA GLN A 473 9.23 22.27 7.12
C GLN A 473 8.59 23.42 6.30
N ASP A 474 8.44 24.59 6.91
CA ASP A 474 7.88 25.79 6.26
C ASP A 474 8.74 26.29 5.09
N ASP A 475 10.06 26.16 5.20
CA ASP A 475 10.99 26.52 4.12
C ASP A 475 11.02 25.45 3.01
N LYS A 476 10.86 24.16 3.36
CA LYS A 476 10.66 23.06 2.39
C LYS A 476 9.42 23.34 1.54
N ASP A 477 8.29 23.65 2.17
CA ASP A 477 7.02 23.91 1.48
C ASP A 477 7.11 25.13 0.55
N LYS A 478 7.74 26.22 1.01
CA LYS A 478 7.99 27.42 0.19
C LYS A 478 8.91 27.14 -1.00
N LYS A 479 9.93 26.30 -0.82
CA LYS A 479 10.88 25.92 -1.89
C LYS A 479 10.16 25.00 -2.92
N ALA A 480 9.37 24.04 -2.44
CA ALA A 480 8.55 23.17 -3.27
C ALA A 480 7.53 23.95 -4.12
N ASP A 481 6.83 24.91 -3.53
CA ASP A 481 5.86 25.75 -4.23
C ASP A 481 6.48 26.62 -5.31
N ARG A 482 7.69 27.15 -5.10
CA ARG A 482 8.42 27.90 -6.14
C ARG A 482 8.78 27.01 -7.33
N ILE A 483 9.23 25.79 -7.07
CA ILE A 483 9.58 24.81 -8.11
C ILE A 483 8.32 24.39 -8.88
N LYS A 484 7.21 24.07 -8.18
CA LYS A 484 5.91 23.77 -8.80
C LYS A 484 5.42 24.87 -9.74
N LYS A 485 5.53 26.13 -9.31
CA LYS A 485 5.16 27.29 -10.14
C LYS A 485 6.04 27.40 -11.40
N ARG A 486 7.35 27.16 -11.28
CA ARG A 486 8.27 27.16 -12.44
C ARG A 486 7.92 26.06 -13.45
N TRP A 487 7.67 24.85 -12.98
CA TRP A 487 7.28 23.73 -13.85
C TRP A 487 5.93 23.94 -14.51
N LYS A 488 4.93 24.49 -13.78
CA LYS A 488 3.65 24.86 -14.37
C LYS A 488 3.83 25.88 -15.50
N LEU A 489 4.66 26.90 -15.28
CA LEU A 489 4.94 27.92 -16.29
C LEU A 489 5.68 27.32 -17.50
N ALA A 490 6.70 26.48 -17.26
CA ALA A 490 7.45 25.82 -18.32
C ALA A 490 6.55 24.95 -19.20
N ASN A 491 5.67 24.13 -18.59
CA ASN A 491 4.74 23.25 -19.29
C ASN A 491 3.67 24.03 -20.10
N LEU A 492 3.34 25.25 -19.68
CA LEU A 492 2.42 26.10 -20.42
C LEU A 492 3.09 26.79 -21.63
N VAL A 493 4.32 27.26 -21.42
CA VAL A 493 5.02 28.13 -22.41
C VAL A 493 5.78 27.30 -23.44
N LEU A 494 6.44 26.21 -23.03
CA LEU A 494 7.31 25.42 -23.90
C LEU A 494 6.59 24.81 -25.13
N PRO A 495 5.41 24.16 -25.00
CA PRO A 495 4.69 23.65 -26.15
C PRO A 495 4.26 24.76 -27.12
N SER A 496 3.84 25.91 -26.59
CA SER A 496 3.43 27.06 -27.39
C SER A 496 4.61 27.63 -28.21
N LEU A 497 5.79 27.74 -27.59
CA LEU A 497 7.01 28.17 -28.27
C LEU A 497 7.46 27.17 -29.36
N LEU A 498 7.33 25.87 -29.10
CA LEU A 498 7.66 24.83 -30.09
C LEU A 498 6.73 24.91 -31.30
N ILE A 499 5.42 25.12 -31.10
CA ILE A 499 4.45 25.27 -32.20
C ILE A 499 4.78 26.52 -33.03
N ILE A 500 5.02 27.65 -32.37
CA ILE A 500 5.40 28.91 -33.04
C ILE A 500 6.71 28.73 -33.81
N GLY A 501 7.72 28.12 -33.19
CA GLY A 501 9.02 27.83 -33.85
C GLY A 501 8.87 26.91 -35.07
N PHE A 502 8.08 25.87 -34.95
CA PHE A 502 7.78 24.97 -36.07
C PHE A 502 7.03 25.69 -37.20
N GLY A 503 6.02 26.50 -36.85
CA GLY A 503 5.30 27.33 -37.83
C GLY A 503 6.22 28.28 -38.57
N PHE A 504 7.13 28.95 -37.86
CA PHE A 504 8.11 29.84 -38.47
C PHE A 504 9.08 29.11 -39.42
N LEU A 505 9.58 27.95 -39.00
CA LEU A 505 10.46 27.13 -39.86
C LEU A 505 9.75 26.63 -41.12
N ARG A 506 8.48 26.27 -41.00
CA ARG A 506 7.65 25.85 -42.12
C ARG A 506 7.43 27.00 -43.12
N ILE A 507 7.02 28.17 -42.63
CA ILE A 507 6.84 29.37 -43.48
C ILE A 507 8.14 29.73 -44.21
N ARG A 508 9.29 29.66 -43.51
CA ARG A 508 10.59 29.93 -44.12
C ARG A 508 10.94 28.92 -45.22
N LYS A 509 10.63 27.62 -44.99
CA LYS A 509 10.83 26.57 -46.00
C LYS A 509 9.92 26.74 -47.20
N GLU A 510 8.65 27.11 -47.01
CA GLU A 510 7.70 27.39 -48.11
C GLU A 510 8.12 28.60 -48.92
N LYS A 511 8.57 29.71 -48.29
CA LYS A 511 9.12 30.88 -49.00
C LYS A 511 10.35 30.53 -49.86
N ASN A 512 11.31 29.77 -49.28
CA ASN A 512 12.48 29.33 -50.04
C ASN A 512 12.12 28.43 -51.23
N GLN A 513 11.13 27.55 -51.07
CA GLN A 513 10.64 26.70 -52.16
C GLN A 513 9.92 27.52 -53.24
N ALA A 514 9.16 28.54 -52.88
CA ALA A 514 8.50 29.44 -53.80
C ALA A 514 9.52 30.30 -54.61
N GLU A 515 10.60 30.75 -53.99
CA GLU A 515 11.69 31.47 -54.66
C GLU A 515 12.42 30.57 -55.66
N VAL A 516 12.72 29.31 -55.28
CA VAL A 516 13.37 28.35 -56.19
C VAL A 516 12.46 28.03 -57.38
N LEU A 517 11.15 27.84 -57.15
CA LEU A 517 10.19 27.62 -58.23
C LEU A 517 10.10 28.84 -59.17
N LYS A 518 10.14 30.05 -58.64
CA LYS A 518 10.14 31.28 -59.43
C LYS A 518 11.38 31.38 -60.34
N GLN A 519 12.57 30.99 -59.83
CA GLN A 519 13.81 30.96 -60.62
C GLN A 519 13.84 29.87 -61.72
N ILE A 520 13.01 28.83 -61.60
CA ILE A 520 12.93 27.75 -62.60
C ILE A 520 11.92 28.08 -63.72
N TYR A 521 10.95 28.96 -63.47
CA TYR A 521 9.88 29.29 -64.41
C TYR A 521 10.03 30.67 -65.10
N ASP A 522 10.96 31.52 -64.62
CA ASP A 522 11.45 32.71 -65.32
C ASP A 522 12.68 32.33 -66.17
#